data_96780ff3efadc5fd96037f6374aeeff7
#
_entry.id   96780ff3efadc5fd96037f6374aeeff7
#
_cell.length_a   1.000
_cell.length_b   1.000
_cell.length_c   1.000
_cell.angle_alpha   90.00
_cell.angle_beta   90.00
_cell.angle_gamma   90.00
#
_symmetry.space_group_name_H-M   'P 1'
#
loop_
_entity.id
_entity.type
_entity.pdbx_description
1 polymer ?
#
loop_
_entity_poly.entity_id
_entity_poly.type
_entity_poly.pdbx_seq_one_letter_code
_entity_poly.pdbx_strand_id
1 'polypeptide(L)'
;MSLNPEPRFRRKTLITAMMCATLPGLAAAQGSEPKALEALDVTASRGQVASEATESYISGASTTSMKMELSHREVPQAVTVITREQMDDFAQNDINDVLEGTTGVTVESVETDRTYYTSRGFDINNFQYDGVGMPAVYDNVQGELDTAFFDRVEVVRGANGLMTGSGSPAATVNFIRKRPTADTNASVAVTGGSWDKKRIVGDVSGAVSESGAVRGRVVAGYEDKGSYLDRYNNEKQMFYGVLEADLTDTTLLTLGHAIQTSDTDSPLWGALPLFYSDGSATDFARSTSTASDWSYWDNTQHNSFVELRQELAGGWRATGTVFRLENESESELFYQYGTPDRQTGEGLKAYPSQYDLDVEQWVVDAYATGPFQLADRTHELVLGASWSRSETVDEARYGRGIGNPLPPLTEWDG
;
A
#
# COMPACT_ATOMS: atom_id res chain seq x y z
N MET A 1 -29.67 -24.89 23.16
CA MET A 1 -29.84 -25.21 21.76
C MET A 1 -28.55 -24.78 21.11
N SER A 2 -27.61 -25.73 20.98
CA SER A 2 -26.29 -25.48 20.38
C SER A 2 -26.47 -25.32 18.89
N LEU A 3 -26.20 -24.14 18.38
CA LEU A 3 -25.97 -23.94 16.96
C LEU A 3 -24.55 -24.46 16.67
N ASN A 4 -24.48 -25.65 16.09
CA ASN A 4 -23.26 -26.14 15.48
C ASN A 4 -22.89 -25.12 14.37
N PRO A 5 -21.67 -24.57 14.34
CA PRO A 5 -21.25 -23.81 13.19
C PRO A 5 -21.11 -24.79 12.01
N GLU A 6 -21.90 -24.61 10.99
CA GLU A 6 -21.65 -25.28 9.71
C GLU A 6 -20.26 -24.85 9.24
N PRO A 7 -19.43 -25.78 8.72
CA PRO A 7 -18.14 -25.41 8.16
C PRO A 7 -18.41 -24.49 6.96
N ARG A 8 -18.22 -23.19 7.15
CA ARG A 8 -18.24 -22.24 6.04
C ARG A 8 -17.07 -22.59 5.14
N PHE A 9 -17.38 -22.99 3.92
CA PHE A 9 -16.43 -23.03 2.83
C PHE A 9 -15.90 -21.60 2.64
N ARG A 10 -14.70 -21.30 3.13
CA ARG A 10 -13.96 -20.11 2.72
C ARG A 10 -13.99 -20.08 1.19
N ARG A 11 -14.59 -19.06 0.62
CA ARG A 11 -14.42 -18.77 -0.80
C ARG A 11 -12.98 -18.36 -1.00
N LYS A 12 -12.07 -19.33 -1.09
CA LYS A 12 -10.75 -19.07 -1.62
C LYS A 12 -10.98 -18.61 -3.06
N THR A 13 -10.89 -17.32 -3.26
CA THR A 13 -10.82 -16.76 -4.60
C THR A 13 -9.47 -17.20 -5.15
N LEU A 14 -9.46 -18.42 -5.73
CA LEU A 14 -8.29 -18.91 -6.42
C LEU A 14 -8.12 -18.00 -7.63
N ILE A 15 -7.21 -17.03 -7.52
CA ILE A 15 -6.68 -16.34 -8.69
C ILE A 15 -5.85 -17.38 -9.42
N THR A 16 -6.51 -18.23 -10.20
CA THR A 16 -5.85 -19.15 -11.12
C THR A 16 -5.33 -18.28 -12.26
N ALA A 17 -4.19 -17.63 -12.04
CA ALA A 17 -3.42 -17.04 -13.11
C ALA A 17 -2.93 -18.22 -13.98
N MET A 18 -3.56 -18.39 -15.14
CA MET A 18 -3.19 -19.40 -16.11
C MET A 18 -1.85 -19.02 -16.72
N MET A 19 -0.78 -19.43 -16.04
CA MET A 19 0.60 -19.27 -16.50
C MET A 19 0.87 -20.30 -17.58
N CYS A 20 0.45 -20.03 -18.82
CA CYS A 20 0.98 -20.69 -20.01
C CYS A 20 2.14 -19.87 -20.55
N ALA A 21 3.28 -19.91 -19.85
CA ALA A 21 4.56 -19.50 -20.40
C ALA A 21 5.33 -20.77 -20.79
N THR A 22 5.41 -21.07 -22.07
CA THR A 22 6.39 -22.00 -22.60
C THR A 22 7.77 -21.40 -22.44
N LEU A 23 8.52 -21.88 -21.46
CA LEU A 23 9.92 -21.50 -21.24
C LEU A 23 10.77 -21.96 -22.43
N PRO A 24 11.47 -21.10 -23.16
CA PRO A 24 12.60 -21.49 -23.95
C PRO A 24 13.81 -21.68 -23.02
N GLY A 25 14.55 -22.74 -23.28
CA GLY A 25 15.60 -23.37 -22.52
C GLY A 25 16.51 -22.49 -21.67
N LEU A 26 16.80 -22.98 -20.46
CA LEU A 26 17.88 -22.56 -19.60
C LEU A 26 19.22 -22.53 -20.35
N ALA A 27 19.68 -21.31 -20.67
CA ALA A 27 21.08 -21.09 -21.02
C ALA A 27 21.89 -21.03 -19.72
N ALA A 28 22.86 -21.90 -19.58
CA ALA A 28 23.77 -21.96 -18.46
C ALA A 28 24.49 -20.60 -18.26
N ALA A 29 24.33 -20.00 -17.10
CA ALA A 29 25.12 -18.83 -16.72
C ALA A 29 26.61 -19.23 -16.59
N GLN A 30 27.44 -18.74 -17.48
CA GLN A 30 28.89 -18.76 -17.32
C GLN A 30 29.26 -17.71 -16.28
N GLY A 31 30.01 -18.13 -15.27
CA GLY A 31 30.46 -17.28 -14.17
C GLY A 31 31.21 -16.04 -14.69
N SER A 32 30.73 -14.87 -14.35
CA SER A 32 31.44 -13.61 -14.48
C SER A 32 32.40 -13.43 -13.30
N GLU A 33 33.65 -13.10 -13.60
CA GLU A 33 34.64 -12.68 -12.60
C GLU A 33 34.10 -11.46 -11.81
N PRO A 34 34.49 -11.30 -10.52
CA PRO A 34 34.05 -10.15 -9.73
C PRO A 34 34.55 -8.87 -10.38
N LYS A 35 33.64 -8.09 -10.96
CA LYS A 35 33.89 -6.76 -11.45
C LYS A 35 34.31 -5.88 -10.27
N ALA A 36 35.50 -5.31 -10.30
CA ALA A 36 35.91 -4.30 -9.34
C ALA A 36 34.84 -3.18 -9.33
N LEU A 37 34.37 -2.82 -8.13
CA LEU A 37 33.48 -1.69 -7.95
C LEU A 37 34.15 -0.46 -8.54
N GLU A 38 33.73 -0.02 -9.72
CA GLU A 38 34.00 1.31 -10.19
C GLU A 38 33.44 2.31 -9.18
N ALA A 39 34.24 3.32 -8.84
CA ALA A 39 33.80 4.39 -7.94
C ALA A 39 32.44 4.90 -8.46
N LEU A 40 31.42 4.81 -7.64
CA LEU A 40 30.08 5.33 -7.95
C LEU A 40 30.25 6.84 -8.10
N ASP A 41 30.29 7.30 -9.34
CA ASP A 41 30.22 8.72 -9.65
C ASP A 41 28.77 9.13 -9.42
N VAL A 42 28.44 9.58 -8.19
CA VAL A 42 27.11 10.09 -7.84
C VAL A 42 26.95 11.46 -8.50
N THR A 43 26.89 11.48 -9.79
CA THR A 43 26.29 12.57 -10.56
C THR A 43 24.77 12.40 -10.45
N ALA A 44 24.24 12.81 -9.28
CA ALA A 44 22.80 13.05 -9.18
C ALA A 44 22.42 13.98 -10.34
N SER A 45 21.70 13.47 -11.32
CA SER A 45 21.16 14.29 -12.39
C SER A 45 20.16 15.25 -11.75
N ARG A 46 20.62 16.48 -11.50
CA ARG A 46 19.82 17.51 -10.85
C ARG A 46 18.61 17.78 -11.74
N GLY A 47 17.40 17.39 -11.27
CA GLY A 47 16.16 17.60 -11.97
C GLY A 47 15.56 16.38 -12.65
N GLN A 48 16.11 15.18 -12.48
CA GLN A 48 15.48 13.96 -12.98
C GLN A 48 14.68 13.27 -11.88
N VAL A 49 13.43 12.88 -12.19
CA VAL A 49 12.61 12.05 -11.31
C VAL A 49 13.19 10.63 -11.28
N ALA A 50 13.36 10.07 -10.08
CA ALA A 50 13.78 8.69 -9.95
C ALA A 50 12.70 7.75 -10.49
N SER A 51 13.13 6.67 -11.10
CA SER A 51 12.32 5.51 -11.47
C SER A 51 13.14 4.25 -11.23
N GLU A 52 12.53 3.09 -11.33
CA GLU A 52 13.25 1.80 -11.22
C GLU A 52 14.45 1.72 -12.17
N ALA A 53 14.36 2.36 -13.36
CA ALA A 53 15.43 2.39 -14.34
C ALA A 53 16.63 3.27 -13.93
N THR A 54 16.51 4.07 -12.87
CA THR A 54 17.63 4.93 -12.42
C THR A 54 18.55 4.23 -11.45
N GLU A 55 18.16 3.08 -10.87
CA GLU A 55 18.94 2.30 -9.89
C GLU A 55 19.58 3.23 -8.83
N SER A 56 18.81 4.16 -8.28
CA SER A 56 19.30 5.23 -7.41
C SER A 56 18.43 5.40 -6.19
N TYR A 57 19.06 5.64 -5.03
CA TYR A 57 18.38 6.05 -3.80
C TYR A 57 17.94 7.51 -3.81
N ILE A 58 18.36 8.29 -4.79
CA ILE A 58 18.13 9.73 -4.82
C ILE A 58 17.28 10.10 -6.03
N SER A 59 16.17 10.81 -5.79
CA SER A 59 15.42 11.52 -6.80
C SER A 59 15.82 12.99 -6.82
N GLY A 60 16.07 13.54 -8.01
CA GLY A 60 16.36 14.97 -8.18
C GLY A 60 15.11 15.84 -8.26
N ALA A 61 13.93 15.24 -8.51
CA ALA A 61 12.67 15.92 -8.70
C ALA A 61 11.49 15.08 -8.15
N SER A 62 10.32 15.72 -8.03
CA SER A 62 9.05 15.10 -7.62
C SER A 62 7.91 15.70 -8.42
N THR A 63 6.84 14.95 -8.61
CA THR A 63 5.61 15.39 -9.29
C THR A 63 4.45 15.65 -8.35
N THR A 64 4.51 15.16 -7.12
CA THR A 64 3.38 15.12 -6.17
C THR A 64 2.92 16.49 -5.71
N SER A 65 3.84 17.43 -5.55
CA SER A 65 3.48 18.73 -4.97
C SER A 65 2.71 19.65 -5.92
N MET A 66 2.89 19.53 -7.24
CA MET A 66 2.28 20.45 -8.20
C MET A 66 1.86 19.83 -9.54
N LYS A 67 1.77 18.50 -9.66
CA LYS A 67 1.50 17.80 -10.95
C LYS A 67 2.45 18.19 -12.08
N MET A 68 3.61 18.71 -11.74
CA MET A 68 4.72 19.06 -12.62
C MET A 68 6.01 18.47 -12.08
N GLU A 69 6.91 18.11 -12.96
CA GLU A 69 8.27 17.73 -12.57
C GLU A 69 9.02 18.95 -12.05
N LEU A 70 9.20 19.04 -10.76
CA LEU A 70 9.95 20.12 -10.12
C LEU A 70 11.11 19.55 -9.31
N SER A 71 12.25 20.22 -9.42
CA SER A 71 13.37 19.91 -8.54
C SER A 71 13.01 20.20 -7.08
N HIS A 72 13.64 19.50 -6.13
CA HIS A 72 13.39 19.73 -4.70
C HIS A 72 13.66 21.18 -4.24
N ARG A 73 14.38 21.97 -5.01
CA ARG A 73 14.62 23.40 -4.73
C ARG A 73 13.49 24.31 -5.18
N GLU A 74 12.71 23.88 -6.17
CA GLU A 74 11.57 24.60 -6.72
C GLU A 74 10.28 24.29 -5.96
N VAL A 75 10.27 23.15 -5.25
CA VAL A 75 9.11 22.75 -4.44
C VAL A 75 9.14 23.49 -3.10
N PRO A 76 8.09 24.26 -2.74
CA PRO A 76 8.04 25.01 -1.48
C PRO A 76 7.72 24.16 -0.25
N GLN A 77 7.71 22.85 -0.38
CA GLN A 77 7.36 21.86 0.64
C GLN A 77 8.50 20.87 0.86
N ALA A 78 8.51 20.24 2.04
CA ALA A 78 9.46 19.17 2.32
C ALA A 78 8.99 17.87 1.66
N VAL A 79 9.70 17.43 0.64
CA VAL A 79 9.44 16.19 -0.10
C VAL A 79 10.48 15.14 0.26
N THR A 80 10.02 13.91 0.48
CA THR A 80 10.85 12.71 0.55
C THR A 80 10.41 11.77 -0.55
N VAL A 81 11.36 11.25 -1.33
CA VAL A 81 11.11 10.22 -2.34
C VAL A 81 11.81 8.95 -1.90
N ILE A 82 11.04 7.90 -1.71
CA ILE A 82 11.53 6.55 -1.43
C ILE A 82 11.51 5.81 -2.76
N THR A 83 12.67 5.48 -3.28
CA THR A 83 12.85 4.91 -4.62
C THR A 83 12.63 3.39 -4.61
N ARG A 84 12.45 2.78 -5.80
CA ARG A 84 12.35 1.33 -5.92
C ARG A 84 13.60 0.63 -5.39
N GLU A 85 14.78 1.14 -5.75
CA GLU A 85 16.08 0.61 -5.31
C GLU A 85 16.17 0.58 -3.77
N GLN A 86 15.75 1.66 -3.12
CA GLN A 86 15.73 1.70 -1.65
C GLN A 86 14.73 0.67 -1.08
N MET A 87 13.54 0.57 -1.66
CA MET A 87 12.52 -0.39 -1.17
C MET A 87 12.99 -1.83 -1.32
N ASP A 88 13.67 -2.17 -2.42
CA ASP A 88 14.18 -3.51 -2.69
C ASP A 88 15.36 -3.87 -1.76
N ASP A 89 16.35 -3.00 -1.63
CA ASP A 89 17.55 -3.26 -0.82
C ASP A 89 17.26 -3.34 0.68
N PHE A 90 16.27 -2.58 1.15
CA PHE A 90 15.85 -2.61 2.56
C PHE A 90 14.65 -3.53 2.83
N ALA A 91 14.24 -4.33 1.83
CA ALA A 91 13.10 -5.26 1.91
C ALA A 91 11.82 -4.61 2.47
N GLN A 92 11.56 -3.34 2.09
CA GLN A 92 10.36 -2.60 2.45
C GLN A 92 9.17 -3.10 1.61
N ASN A 93 8.62 -4.25 2.01
CA ASN A 93 7.62 -4.98 1.22
C ASN A 93 6.19 -4.46 1.38
N ASP A 94 5.93 -3.67 2.40
CA ASP A 94 4.66 -2.99 2.58
C ASP A 94 4.84 -1.49 2.89
N ILE A 95 3.74 -0.76 2.83
CA ILE A 95 3.78 0.69 3.01
C ILE A 95 4.13 1.10 4.45
N ASN A 96 3.88 0.23 5.45
CA ASN A 96 4.25 0.49 6.83
C ASN A 96 5.77 0.57 6.95
N ASP A 97 6.51 -0.39 6.35
CA ASP A 97 7.98 -0.40 6.32
C ASP A 97 8.53 0.89 5.67
N VAL A 98 7.91 1.32 4.55
CA VAL A 98 8.32 2.53 3.81
C VAL A 98 8.11 3.78 4.65
N LEU A 99 6.93 3.92 5.27
CA LEU A 99 6.58 5.12 6.02
C LEU A 99 7.26 5.17 7.39
N GLU A 100 7.53 4.02 8.03
CA GLU A 100 8.31 3.95 9.28
C GLU A 100 9.75 4.46 9.05
N GLY A 101 10.33 4.15 7.90
CA GLY A 101 11.64 4.67 7.48
C GLY A 101 11.62 6.15 7.03
N THR A 102 10.44 6.77 6.91
CA THR A 102 10.29 8.12 6.36
C THR A 102 10.40 9.19 7.43
N THR A 103 11.37 10.11 7.29
CA THR A 103 11.58 11.19 8.27
C THR A 103 10.32 12.03 8.47
N GLY A 104 9.90 12.17 9.74
CA GLY A 104 8.77 13.03 10.13
C GLY A 104 7.40 12.41 9.86
N VAL A 105 7.34 11.12 9.62
CA VAL A 105 6.15 10.29 9.66
C VAL A 105 6.27 9.33 10.85
N THR A 106 5.17 9.10 11.53
CA THR A 106 5.05 8.07 12.57
C THR A 106 4.01 7.06 12.10
N VAL A 107 4.36 5.80 12.18
CA VAL A 107 3.47 4.68 11.89
C VAL A 107 2.98 4.10 13.20
N GLU A 108 1.68 4.00 13.37
CA GLU A 108 1.06 3.51 14.59
C GLU A 108 0.10 2.37 14.24
N SER A 109 0.55 1.15 14.48
CA SER A 109 -0.29 -0.04 14.41
C SER A 109 -1.08 -0.11 15.71
N VAL A 110 -2.36 0.21 15.65
CA VAL A 110 -3.26 0.14 16.81
C VAL A 110 -3.56 -1.31 17.15
N GLU A 111 -3.70 -2.10 16.10
CA GLU A 111 -3.86 -3.56 16.13
C GLU A 111 -3.07 -4.16 14.97
N THR A 112 -3.29 -5.46 14.70
CA THR A 112 -2.56 -6.15 13.62
C THR A 112 -2.97 -5.68 12.22
N ASP A 113 -4.21 -5.23 12.03
CA ASP A 113 -4.79 -4.97 10.71
C ASP A 113 -5.23 -3.53 10.46
N ARG A 114 -5.04 -2.62 11.43
CA ARG A 114 -5.28 -1.18 11.26
C ARG A 114 -4.05 -0.37 11.60
N THR A 115 -3.63 0.44 10.65
CA THR A 115 -2.47 1.31 10.81
C THR A 115 -2.85 2.77 10.55
N TYR A 116 -2.47 3.63 11.48
CA TYR A 116 -2.57 5.08 11.37
C TYR A 116 -1.19 5.66 11.08
N TYR A 117 -1.17 6.69 10.28
CA TYR A 117 0.05 7.42 9.98
C TYR A 117 -0.12 8.86 10.41
N THR A 118 0.86 9.38 11.13
CA THR A 118 0.83 10.76 11.60
C THR A 118 2.06 11.53 11.16
N SER A 119 1.88 12.82 10.97
CA SER A 119 2.98 13.76 10.73
C SER A 119 2.64 15.08 11.40
N ARG A 120 3.61 15.65 12.12
CA ARG A 120 3.43 16.93 12.83
C ARG A 120 2.25 16.94 13.82
N GLY A 121 1.85 15.78 14.35
CA GLY A 121 0.73 15.65 15.30
C GLY A 121 -0.66 15.62 14.65
N PHE A 122 -0.74 15.41 13.34
CA PHE A 122 -1.99 15.25 12.59
C PHE A 122 -1.99 13.96 11.81
N ASP A 123 -3.17 13.36 11.63
CA ASP A 123 -3.32 12.13 10.85
C ASP A 123 -3.12 12.39 9.36
N ILE A 124 -2.38 11.49 8.71
CA ILE A 124 -2.22 11.46 7.27
C ILE A 124 -3.41 10.69 6.69
N ASN A 125 -4.34 11.42 6.13
CA ASN A 125 -5.53 10.86 5.47
C ASN A 125 -5.57 11.16 3.96
N ASN A 126 -4.51 11.77 3.43
CA ASN A 126 -4.40 12.13 2.03
C ASN A 126 -3.42 11.20 1.32
N PHE A 127 -3.96 10.12 0.78
CA PHE A 127 -3.24 9.18 -0.07
C PHE A 127 -3.55 9.44 -1.54
N GLN A 128 -2.58 9.20 -2.40
CA GLN A 128 -2.71 9.40 -3.84
C GLN A 128 -2.13 8.20 -4.59
N TYR A 129 -2.69 7.92 -5.75
CA TYR A 129 -2.12 7.03 -6.75
C TYR A 129 -1.86 7.84 -8.02
N ASP A 130 -0.58 7.95 -8.42
CA ASP A 130 -0.11 8.78 -9.55
C ASP A 130 -0.66 10.23 -9.49
N GLY A 131 -0.76 10.79 -8.28
CA GLY A 131 -1.26 12.15 -8.04
C GLY A 131 -2.79 12.29 -8.02
N VAL A 132 -3.55 11.20 -8.10
CA VAL A 132 -5.01 11.19 -7.94
C VAL A 132 -5.33 10.88 -6.47
N GLY A 133 -6.02 11.80 -5.81
CA GLY A 133 -6.32 11.68 -4.37
C GLY A 133 -7.39 10.64 -4.07
N MET A 134 -7.08 9.75 -3.15
CA MET A 134 -7.96 8.71 -2.61
C MET A 134 -7.97 8.83 -1.09
N PRO A 135 -8.96 9.52 -0.49
CA PRO A 135 -9.05 9.64 0.96
C PRO A 135 -9.17 8.28 1.63
N ALA A 136 -8.43 8.07 2.71
CA ALA A 136 -8.58 6.87 3.52
C ALA A 136 -9.95 6.87 4.21
N VAL A 137 -10.57 5.69 4.27
CA VAL A 137 -11.77 5.48 5.08
C VAL A 137 -11.36 5.37 6.54
N TYR A 138 -12.06 6.06 7.43
CA TYR A 138 -11.74 6.12 8.87
C TYR A 138 -10.31 6.59 9.20
N ASP A 139 -9.67 7.35 8.27
CA ASP A 139 -8.31 7.89 8.44
C ASP A 139 -7.23 6.83 8.71
N ASN A 140 -7.46 5.57 8.35
CA ASN A 140 -6.50 4.48 8.49
C ASN A 140 -6.42 3.60 7.25
N VAL A 141 -5.37 2.78 7.18
CA VAL A 141 -5.24 1.71 6.20
C VAL A 141 -5.59 0.40 6.90
N GLN A 142 -6.51 -0.35 6.30
CA GLN A 142 -6.89 -1.69 6.74
C GLN A 142 -6.14 -2.73 5.92
N GLY A 143 -5.62 -3.74 6.61
CA GLY A 143 -4.71 -4.70 6.01
C GLY A 143 -3.35 -4.07 5.68
N GLU A 144 -2.61 -4.74 4.83
CA GLU A 144 -1.30 -4.29 4.35
C GLU A 144 -1.39 -3.86 2.89
N LEU A 145 -0.71 -2.78 2.51
CA LEU A 145 -0.57 -2.36 1.11
C LEU A 145 0.84 -2.72 0.61
N ASP A 146 0.91 -3.64 -0.34
CA ASP A 146 2.16 -4.16 -0.86
C ASP A 146 2.87 -3.17 -1.79
N THR A 147 4.18 -3.05 -1.65
CA THR A 147 5.00 -2.13 -2.44
C THR A 147 5.39 -2.66 -3.82
N ALA A 148 5.15 -3.94 -4.13
CA ALA A 148 5.54 -4.57 -5.40
C ALA A 148 4.94 -3.86 -6.63
N PHE A 149 3.81 -3.17 -6.47
CA PHE A 149 3.13 -2.43 -7.54
C PHE A 149 3.71 -1.06 -7.83
N PHE A 150 4.57 -0.54 -6.92
CA PHE A 150 5.02 0.84 -6.97
C PHE A 150 6.45 0.97 -7.45
N ASP A 151 6.66 1.95 -8.30
CA ASP A 151 7.97 2.41 -8.76
C ASP A 151 8.68 3.21 -7.66
N ARG A 152 7.94 4.05 -6.96
CA ARG A 152 8.40 4.83 -5.81
C ARG A 152 7.23 5.33 -4.97
N VAL A 153 7.55 5.81 -3.78
CA VAL A 153 6.61 6.50 -2.89
C VAL A 153 7.12 7.92 -2.63
N GLU A 154 6.25 8.91 -2.84
CA GLU A 154 6.59 10.31 -2.58
C GLU A 154 5.78 10.82 -1.38
N VAL A 155 6.45 11.41 -0.39
CA VAL A 155 5.82 11.97 0.81
C VAL A 155 6.05 13.46 0.86
N VAL A 156 4.98 14.23 0.68
CA VAL A 156 4.96 15.69 0.76
C VAL A 156 4.41 16.11 2.11
N ARG A 157 5.27 16.66 2.98
CA ARG A 157 4.90 17.02 4.36
C ARG A 157 4.37 18.44 4.45
N GLY A 158 3.27 18.57 5.19
CA GLY A 158 2.55 19.82 5.38
C GLY A 158 1.34 19.96 4.48
N ALA A 159 0.69 21.12 4.55
CA ALA A 159 -0.52 21.38 3.79
C ALA A 159 -0.26 21.33 2.27
N ASN A 160 -1.02 20.52 1.56
CA ASN A 160 -0.98 20.37 0.10
C ASN A 160 -2.32 20.81 -0.54
N GLY A 161 -3.01 21.74 0.09
CA GLY A 161 -4.35 22.16 -0.30
C GLY A 161 -4.49 22.72 -1.71
N LEU A 162 -3.40 23.21 -2.34
CA LEU A 162 -3.41 23.62 -3.74
C LEU A 162 -3.71 22.46 -4.69
N MET A 163 -3.31 21.23 -4.32
CA MET A 163 -3.47 20.04 -5.16
C MET A 163 -4.62 19.14 -4.71
N THR A 164 -5.00 19.23 -3.45
CA THR A 164 -6.00 18.34 -2.84
C THR A 164 -7.29 19.06 -2.45
N GLY A 165 -7.34 20.39 -2.60
CA GLY A 165 -8.46 21.23 -2.19
C GLY A 165 -8.54 21.35 -0.67
N SER A 166 -9.20 20.41 -0.01
CA SER A 166 -9.16 20.24 1.44
C SER A 166 -8.16 19.13 1.79
N GLY A 167 -7.38 19.29 2.83
CA GLY A 167 -6.43 18.27 3.23
C GLY A 167 -5.87 18.49 4.62
N SER A 168 -5.40 17.41 5.24
CA SER A 168 -4.69 17.46 6.51
C SER A 168 -3.40 18.27 6.37
N PRO A 169 -3.02 19.05 7.38
CA PRO A 169 -1.71 19.70 7.42
C PRO A 169 -0.55 18.72 7.69
N ALA A 170 -0.83 17.45 7.85
CA ALA A 170 0.14 16.40 8.13
C ALA A 170 1.07 16.13 6.95
N ALA A 171 0.61 15.38 5.99
CA ALA A 171 1.32 15.03 4.77
C ALA A 171 0.36 14.51 3.68
N THR A 172 0.89 14.40 2.46
CA THR A 172 0.33 13.65 1.35
C THR A 172 1.29 12.51 1.02
N VAL A 173 0.79 11.29 0.94
CA VAL A 173 1.54 10.11 0.49
C VAL A 173 1.06 9.73 -0.89
N ASN A 174 1.96 9.74 -1.87
CA ASN A 174 1.63 9.42 -3.26
C ASN A 174 2.37 8.16 -3.70
N PHE A 175 1.63 7.15 -4.09
CA PHE A 175 2.10 5.90 -4.63
C PHE A 175 2.22 6.02 -6.15
N ILE A 176 3.44 6.01 -6.67
CA ILE A 176 3.69 6.04 -8.11
C ILE A 176 3.79 4.59 -8.60
N ARG A 177 2.86 4.20 -9.45
CA ARG A 177 2.76 2.82 -9.93
C ARG A 177 3.83 2.50 -10.98
N LYS A 178 4.26 1.25 -11.00
CA LYS A 178 5.12 0.74 -12.06
C LYS A 178 4.43 0.86 -13.41
N ARG A 179 5.17 1.26 -14.43
CA ARG A 179 4.71 1.38 -15.82
C ARG A 179 5.36 0.31 -16.69
N PRO A 180 4.76 -0.04 -17.84
CA PRO A 180 5.40 -0.92 -18.80
C PRO A 180 6.72 -0.34 -19.34
N THR A 181 7.67 -1.21 -19.59
CA THR A 181 8.98 -0.87 -20.19
C THR A 181 8.95 -1.11 -21.71
N ALA A 182 9.81 -0.40 -22.45
CA ALA A 182 9.95 -0.62 -23.89
C ALA A 182 10.67 -1.95 -24.17
N ASP A 183 11.73 -2.24 -23.40
CA ASP A 183 12.48 -3.48 -23.46
C ASP A 183 11.84 -4.54 -22.57
N THR A 184 12.02 -5.81 -22.94
CA THR A 184 11.52 -6.92 -22.14
C THR A 184 12.37 -7.08 -20.88
N ASN A 185 11.74 -6.93 -19.73
CA ASN A 185 12.31 -7.18 -18.42
C ASN A 185 11.50 -8.26 -17.70
N ALA A 186 12.20 -9.14 -16.99
CA ALA A 186 11.55 -10.16 -16.16
C ALA A 186 12.40 -10.40 -14.91
N SER A 187 11.74 -10.44 -13.77
CA SER A 187 12.38 -10.76 -12.49
C SER A 187 11.51 -11.67 -11.64
N VAL A 188 12.15 -12.43 -10.77
CA VAL A 188 11.51 -13.22 -9.72
C VAL A 188 12.31 -12.97 -8.44
N ALA A 189 11.62 -12.49 -7.41
CA ALA A 189 12.18 -12.32 -6.07
C ALA A 189 11.59 -13.38 -5.13
N VAL A 190 12.45 -14.02 -4.34
CA VAL A 190 12.06 -14.98 -3.30
C VAL A 190 12.66 -14.50 -1.99
N THR A 191 11.82 -14.32 -0.98
CA THR A 191 12.22 -13.84 0.34
C THR A 191 11.81 -14.84 1.41
N GLY A 192 12.71 -15.13 2.33
CA GLY A 192 12.45 -15.85 3.57
C GLY A 192 12.81 -14.97 4.77
N GLY A 193 12.08 -15.08 5.86
CA GLY A 193 12.30 -14.23 7.02
C GLY A 193 11.92 -14.87 8.34
N SER A 194 11.98 -14.07 9.42
CA SER A 194 11.51 -14.47 10.75
C SER A 194 10.02 -14.77 10.73
N TRP A 195 9.58 -15.57 11.71
CA TRP A 195 8.18 -16.00 11.87
C TRP A 195 7.63 -16.68 10.61
N ASP A 196 8.42 -17.59 10.04
CA ASP A 196 8.09 -18.42 8.88
C ASP A 196 7.72 -17.63 7.62
N LYS A 197 8.11 -16.36 7.53
CA LYS A 197 7.85 -15.52 6.36
C LYS A 197 8.40 -16.17 5.10
N LYS A 198 7.52 -16.34 4.12
CA LYS A 198 7.78 -16.83 2.77
C LYS A 198 7.10 -15.91 1.78
N ARG A 199 7.87 -15.36 0.86
CA ARG A 199 7.35 -14.45 -0.16
C ARG A 199 7.95 -14.79 -1.51
N ILE A 200 7.12 -14.76 -2.55
CA ILE A 200 7.53 -14.84 -3.96
C ILE A 200 6.82 -13.75 -4.75
N VAL A 201 7.56 -13.03 -5.57
CA VAL A 201 7.02 -12.01 -6.48
C VAL A 201 7.65 -12.20 -7.85
N GLY A 202 6.82 -12.26 -8.89
CA GLY A 202 7.21 -12.23 -10.29
C GLY A 202 6.79 -10.90 -10.93
N ASP A 203 7.64 -10.35 -11.78
CA ASP A 203 7.41 -9.09 -12.48
C ASP A 203 7.89 -9.25 -13.92
N VAL A 204 7.01 -9.05 -14.91
CA VAL A 204 7.31 -9.15 -16.34
C VAL A 204 6.75 -7.93 -17.05
N SER A 205 7.59 -7.26 -17.82
CA SER A 205 7.25 -6.05 -18.55
C SER A 205 7.88 -6.06 -19.96
N GLY A 206 7.26 -5.39 -20.92
CA GLY A 206 7.83 -5.21 -22.26
C GLY A 206 6.82 -4.87 -23.33
N ALA A 207 7.32 -4.72 -24.56
CA ALA A 207 6.49 -4.50 -25.73
C ALA A 207 5.63 -5.74 -26.04
N VAL A 208 4.34 -5.52 -26.29
CA VAL A 208 3.34 -6.54 -26.66
C VAL A 208 3.16 -6.55 -28.19
N SER A 209 3.30 -5.39 -28.84
CA SER A 209 3.23 -5.27 -30.29
C SER A 209 4.64 -5.19 -30.93
N GLU A 210 4.78 -5.64 -32.15
CA GLU A 210 6.04 -5.57 -32.91
C GLU A 210 6.54 -4.13 -33.11
N SER A 211 5.63 -3.17 -33.19
CA SER A 211 5.96 -1.75 -33.32
C SER A 211 6.44 -1.10 -32.00
N GLY A 212 6.25 -1.78 -30.85
CA GLY A 212 6.48 -1.20 -29.53
C GLY A 212 5.40 -0.20 -29.08
N ALA A 213 4.39 0.06 -29.92
CA ALA A 213 3.32 1.00 -29.60
C ALA A 213 2.38 0.50 -28.49
N VAL A 214 2.31 -0.81 -28.27
CA VAL A 214 1.59 -1.40 -27.13
C VAL A 214 2.58 -2.11 -26.23
N ARG A 215 2.58 -1.73 -24.97
CA ARG A 215 3.45 -2.26 -23.93
C ARG A 215 2.62 -2.76 -22.76
N GLY A 216 3.08 -3.78 -22.08
CA GLY A 216 2.39 -4.37 -20.93
C GLY A 216 3.32 -4.71 -19.79
N ARG A 217 2.77 -4.74 -18.58
CA ARG A 217 3.45 -5.25 -17.39
C ARG A 217 2.48 -6.05 -16.53
N VAL A 218 2.99 -7.13 -15.96
CA VAL A 218 2.28 -7.94 -14.97
C VAL A 218 3.20 -8.16 -13.78
N VAL A 219 2.69 -7.87 -12.59
CA VAL A 219 3.31 -8.20 -11.31
C VAL A 219 2.36 -9.12 -10.56
N ALA A 220 2.86 -10.25 -10.05
CA ALA A 220 2.07 -11.17 -9.25
C ALA A 220 2.92 -11.70 -8.09
N GLY A 221 2.29 -11.88 -6.93
CA GLY A 221 3.01 -12.34 -5.76
C GLY A 221 2.13 -13.04 -4.74
N TYR A 222 2.82 -13.72 -3.83
CA TYR A 222 2.25 -14.43 -2.69
C TYR A 222 3.17 -14.23 -1.49
N GLU A 223 2.59 -14.00 -0.33
CA GLU A 223 3.29 -13.93 0.94
C GLU A 223 2.48 -14.69 2.00
N ASP A 224 3.18 -15.45 2.84
CA ASP A 224 2.67 -16.13 4.02
C ASP A 224 3.63 -15.83 5.17
N LYS A 225 3.11 -15.27 6.28
CA LYS A 225 3.92 -14.87 7.43
C LYS A 225 3.16 -14.96 8.74
N GLY A 226 3.83 -15.40 9.80
CA GLY A 226 3.41 -15.17 11.15
C GLY A 226 3.91 -13.83 11.70
N SER A 227 3.81 -13.66 13.03
CA SER A 227 4.41 -12.54 13.74
C SER A 227 4.97 -13.01 15.09
N TYR A 228 5.42 -12.05 15.91
CA TYR A 228 5.80 -12.36 17.30
C TYR A 228 4.59 -12.70 18.20
N LEU A 229 3.36 -12.44 17.73
CA LEU A 229 2.13 -12.75 18.47
C LEU A 229 1.77 -14.22 18.31
N ASP A 230 1.34 -14.82 19.40
CA ASP A 230 0.85 -16.20 19.42
C ASP A 230 -0.38 -16.33 18.49
N ARG A 231 -0.44 -17.40 17.69
CA ARG A 231 -1.53 -17.78 16.78
C ARG A 231 -1.72 -16.91 15.53
N TYR A 232 -1.10 -15.73 15.47
CA TYR A 232 -1.24 -14.84 14.32
C TYR A 232 -0.62 -15.42 13.05
N ASN A 233 -1.36 -15.37 11.95
CA ASN A 233 -0.84 -15.61 10.61
C ASN A 233 -1.52 -14.67 9.60
N ASN A 234 -0.79 -14.24 8.59
CA ASN A 234 -1.32 -13.45 7.48
C ASN A 234 -0.88 -14.06 6.15
N GLU A 235 -1.86 -14.32 5.28
CA GLU A 235 -1.67 -14.78 3.91
C GLU A 235 -2.06 -13.67 2.95
N LYS A 236 -1.15 -13.25 2.06
CA LYS A 236 -1.36 -12.16 1.11
C LYS A 236 -1.14 -12.65 -0.31
N GLN A 237 -2.11 -12.36 -1.20
CA GLN A 237 -2.01 -12.59 -2.63
C GLN A 237 -2.14 -11.25 -3.35
N MET A 238 -1.37 -11.05 -4.41
CA MET A 238 -1.34 -9.81 -5.12
C MET A 238 -1.17 -10.00 -6.63
N PHE A 239 -1.87 -9.16 -7.38
CA PHE A 239 -1.76 -9.09 -8.83
C PHE A 239 -1.90 -7.64 -9.29
N TYR A 240 -1.06 -7.22 -10.23
CA TYR A 240 -1.13 -5.95 -10.92
C TYR A 240 -0.88 -6.15 -12.40
N GLY A 241 -1.78 -5.65 -13.24
CA GLY A 241 -1.64 -5.65 -14.68
C GLY A 241 -1.82 -4.23 -15.23
N VAL A 242 -0.94 -3.81 -16.14
CA VAL A 242 -1.03 -2.51 -16.80
C VAL A 242 -0.65 -2.62 -18.25
N LEU A 243 -1.42 -1.92 -19.11
CA LEU A 243 -1.18 -1.78 -20.54
C LEU A 243 -1.06 -0.31 -20.91
N GLU A 244 -0.11 0.01 -21.75
CA GLU A 244 0.04 1.31 -22.39
C GLU A 244 -0.06 1.17 -23.91
N ALA A 245 -0.76 2.09 -24.57
CA ALA A 245 -0.90 2.14 -26.01
C ALA A 245 -0.66 3.57 -26.53
N ASP A 246 0.32 3.74 -27.38
CA ASP A 246 0.53 4.96 -28.14
C ASP A 246 -0.54 5.01 -29.25
N LEU A 247 -1.67 5.71 -29.00
CA LEU A 247 -2.76 5.84 -29.96
C LEU A 247 -2.35 6.71 -31.15
N THR A 248 -1.51 7.68 -30.88
CA THR A 248 -0.82 8.54 -31.84
C THR A 248 0.55 8.92 -31.28
N ASP A 249 1.38 9.62 -32.06
CA ASP A 249 2.69 10.13 -31.60
C ASP A 249 2.59 11.09 -30.40
N THR A 250 1.38 11.57 -30.08
CA THR A 250 1.13 12.57 -29.04
C THR A 250 0.08 12.12 -28.02
N THR A 251 -0.50 10.92 -28.19
CA THR A 251 -1.59 10.42 -27.35
C THR A 251 -1.24 9.06 -26.78
N LEU A 252 -1.12 8.97 -25.46
CA LEU A 252 -0.89 7.74 -24.70
C LEU A 252 -2.15 7.38 -23.91
N LEU A 253 -2.61 6.14 -24.07
CA LEU A 253 -3.66 5.54 -23.26
C LEU A 253 -3.02 4.52 -22.32
N THR A 254 -3.34 4.59 -21.03
CA THR A 254 -2.94 3.61 -20.01
C THR A 254 -4.18 3.00 -19.37
N LEU A 255 -4.19 1.68 -19.23
CA LEU A 255 -5.22 0.91 -18.55
C LEU A 255 -4.55 0.04 -17.49
N GLY A 256 -5.04 0.03 -16.27
CA GLY A 256 -4.46 -0.81 -15.24
C GLY A 256 -5.48 -1.32 -14.23
N HIS A 257 -5.13 -2.46 -13.64
CA HIS A 257 -5.90 -3.09 -12.57
C HIS A 257 -4.95 -3.77 -11.58
N ALA A 258 -5.20 -3.56 -10.30
CA ALA A 258 -4.56 -4.28 -9.20
C ALA A 258 -5.62 -4.95 -8.33
N ILE A 259 -5.30 -6.10 -7.80
CA ILE A 259 -6.04 -6.77 -6.74
C ILE A 259 -5.05 -7.27 -5.69
N GLN A 260 -5.39 -7.07 -4.44
CA GLN A 260 -4.67 -7.62 -3.30
C GLN A 260 -5.67 -8.20 -2.32
N THR A 261 -5.42 -9.41 -1.85
CA THR A 261 -6.10 -10.01 -0.70
C THR A 261 -5.13 -10.11 0.46
N SER A 262 -5.63 -9.96 1.67
CA SER A 262 -4.88 -10.12 2.91
C SER A 262 -5.79 -10.82 3.90
N ASP A 263 -5.55 -12.10 4.12
CA ASP A 263 -6.35 -12.97 4.97
C ASP A 263 -5.58 -13.18 6.28
N THR A 264 -6.11 -12.67 7.39
CA THR A 264 -5.46 -12.73 8.71
C THR A 264 -6.20 -13.69 9.62
N ASP A 265 -5.50 -14.69 10.12
CA ASP A 265 -5.96 -15.60 11.18
C ASP A 265 -5.52 -15.07 12.55
N SER A 266 -6.40 -15.17 13.52
CA SER A 266 -6.17 -14.74 14.92
C SER A 266 -5.61 -13.32 15.04
N PRO A 267 -6.22 -12.31 14.39
CA PRO A 267 -5.80 -10.91 14.50
C PRO A 267 -5.94 -10.45 15.96
N LEU A 268 -4.95 -9.71 16.43
CA LEU A 268 -5.09 -9.00 17.69
C LEU A 268 -5.99 -7.78 17.45
N TRP A 269 -7.21 -7.82 18.00
CA TRP A 269 -8.10 -6.68 17.98
C TRP A 269 -8.18 -6.07 19.38
N GLY A 270 -7.79 -4.80 19.49
CA GLY A 270 -7.58 -4.12 20.75
C GLY A 270 -6.15 -4.30 21.29
N ALA A 271 -5.96 -4.07 22.56
CA ALA A 271 -4.65 -4.06 23.19
C ALA A 271 -4.64 -4.85 24.49
N LEU A 272 -3.44 -5.25 24.90
CA LEU A 272 -3.23 -5.83 26.23
C LEU A 272 -3.50 -4.77 27.33
N PRO A 273 -4.10 -5.17 28.48
CA PRO A 273 -4.26 -4.24 29.59
C PRO A 273 -2.90 -3.81 30.14
N LEU A 274 -2.73 -2.49 30.33
CA LEU A 274 -1.48 -1.91 30.82
C LEU A 274 -1.29 -2.04 32.34
N PHE A 275 -2.39 -2.20 33.09
CA PHE A 275 -2.37 -2.22 34.55
C PHE A 275 -3.22 -3.36 35.11
N TYR A 276 -2.79 -3.90 36.22
CA TYR A 276 -3.58 -4.76 37.09
C TYR A 276 -4.58 -3.93 37.88
N SER A 277 -5.57 -4.60 38.51
CA SER A 277 -6.61 -3.96 39.33
C SER A 277 -6.07 -3.20 40.55
N ASP A 278 -4.85 -3.54 41.01
CA ASP A 278 -4.15 -2.83 42.08
C ASP A 278 -3.37 -1.59 41.62
N GLY A 279 -3.43 -1.28 40.31
CA GLY A 279 -2.74 -0.14 39.68
C GLY A 279 -1.27 -0.41 39.33
N SER A 280 -0.75 -1.60 39.60
CA SER A 280 0.59 -1.97 39.15
C SER A 280 0.61 -2.30 37.66
N ALA A 281 1.74 -2.04 36.98
CA ALA A 281 1.91 -2.35 35.56
C ALA A 281 1.86 -3.86 35.32
N THR A 282 1.26 -4.26 34.19
CA THR A 282 1.25 -5.65 33.73
C THR A 282 2.60 -6.05 33.16
N ASP A 283 2.91 -7.34 33.18
CA ASP A 283 4.17 -7.92 32.69
C ASP A 283 3.86 -9.18 31.88
N PHE A 284 3.20 -8.98 30.74
CA PHE A 284 2.89 -10.06 29.81
C PHE A 284 4.08 -10.33 28.87
N ALA A 285 4.18 -11.61 28.43
CA ALA A 285 5.15 -11.95 27.39
C ALA A 285 4.85 -11.18 26.10
N ARG A 286 5.90 -10.86 25.33
CA ARG A 286 5.76 -10.14 24.06
C ARG A 286 4.85 -10.87 23.07
N SER A 287 4.80 -12.19 23.12
CA SER A 287 3.98 -13.02 22.25
C SER A 287 2.51 -13.08 22.67
N THR A 288 2.15 -12.60 23.86
CA THR A 288 0.78 -12.69 24.37
C THR A 288 -0.21 -12.06 23.42
N SER A 289 -1.22 -12.83 23.02
CA SER A 289 -2.31 -12.39 22.17
C SER A 289 -3.65 -12.59 22.88
N THR A 290 -4.54 -11.62 22.74
CA THR A 290 -5.94 -11.71 23.18
C THR A 290 -6.85 -12.32 22.11
N ALA A 291 -6.32 -12.59 20.92
CA ALA A 291 -7.06 -13.17 19.82
C ALA A 291 -7.62 -14.56 20.14
N SER A 292 -8.65 -14.96 19.43
CA SER A 292 -9.23 -16.29 19.48
C SER A 292 -8.88 -17.07 18.21
N ASP A 293 -8.74 -18.40 18.31
CA ASP A 293 -8.41 -19.27 17.16
C ASP A 293 -9.42 -19.19 16.00
N TRP A 294 -10.67 -18.86 16.30
CA TRP A 294 -11.72 -18.70 15.31
C TRP A 294 -11.76 -17.30 14.69
N SER A 295 -11.06 -16.32 15.26
CA SER A 295 -11.09 -14.95 14.79
C SER A 295 -10.29 -14.78 13.51
N TYR A 296 -10.80 -13.93 12.60
CA TYR A 296 -10.15 -13.61 11.35
C TYR A 296 -10.45 -12.18 10.92
N TRP A 297 -9.61 -11.65 10.04
CA TRP A 297 -9.82 -10.36 9.39
C TRP A 297 -9.32 -10.42 7.96
N ASP A 298 -10.25 -10.54 7.03
CA ASP A 298 -9.96 -10.69 5.61
C ASP A 298 -10.25 -9.38 4.89
N ASN A 299 -9.30 -8.94 4.07
CA ASN A 299 -9.40 -7.71 3.28
C ASN A 299 -9.14 -8.02 1.81
N THR A 300 -9.97 -7.47 0.93
CA THR A 300 -9.76 -7.51 -0.52
C THR A 300 -9.82 -6.10 -1.08
N GLN A 301 -8.78 -5.67 -1.77
CA GLN A 301 -8.71 -4.37 -2.40
C GLN A 301 -8.58 -4.51 -3.91
N HIS A 302 -9.47 -3.85 -4.65
CA HIS A 302 -9.43 -3.68 -6.10
C HIS A 302 -9.12 -2.24 -6.47
N ASN A 303 -8.27 -2.05 -7.47
CA ASN A 303 -7.76 -0.77 -7.87
C ASN A 303 -7.70 -0.70 -9.40
N SER A 304 -8.65 -0.03 -10.04
CA SER A 304 -8.77 0.04 -11.50
C SER A 304 -8.61 1.47 -11.98
N PHE A 305 -7.91 1.67 -13.09
CA PHE A 305 -7.77 3.01 -13.66
C PHE A 305 -7.66 3.02 -15.18
N VAL A 306 -8.07 4.15 -15.74
CA VAL A 306 -7.88 4.54 -17.14
C VAL A 306 -7.26 5.93 -17.14
N GLU A 307 -6.13 6.11 -17.80
CA GLU A 307 -5.46 7.39 -17.97
C GLU A 307 -5.26 7.69 -19.46
N LEU A 308 -5.62 8.89 -19.87
CA LEU A 308 -5.33 9.42 -21.19
C LEU A 308 -4.41 10.63 -21.05
N ARG A 309 -3.25 10.57 -21.70
CA ARG A 309 -2.28 11.66 -21.76
C ARG A 309 -2.18 12.16 -23.18
N GLN A 310 -2.27 13.49 -23.35
CA GLN A 310 -2.19 14.15 -24.64
C GLN A 310 -1.14 15.25 -24.61
N GLU A 311 -0.12 15.13 -25.44
CA GLU A 311 0.80 16.23 -25.72
C GLU A 311 0.13 17.21 -26.68
N LEU A 312 0.14 18.49 -26.32
CA LEU A 312 -0.49 19.57 -27.05
C LEU A 312 0.55 20.54 -27.61
N ALA A 313 0.13 21.39 -28.53
CA ALA A 313 1.00 22.43 -29.12
C ALA A 313 1.52 23.39 -28.03
N GLY A 314 2.71 23.95 -28.23
CA GLY A 314 3.30 24.95 -27.35
C GLY A 314 3.86 24.41 -26.06
N GLY A 315 4.11 23.09 -25.94
CA GLY A 315 4.65 22.45 -24.74
C GLY A 315 3.61 22.16 -23.66
N TRP A 316 2.33 22.28 -23.98
CA TRP A 316 1.26 21.90 -23.09
C TRP A 316 1.03 20.38 -23.09
N ARG A 317 0.62 19.86 -21.93
CA ARG A 317 0.19 18.48 -21.75
C ARG A 317 -1.14 18.46 -21.01
N ALA A 318 -2.08 17.65 -21.48
CA ALA A 318 -3.33 17.36 -20.78
C ALA A 318 -3.33 15.90 -20.33
N THR A 319 -3.85 15.65 -19.12
CA THR A 319 -4.01 14.30 -18.56
C THR A 319 -5.42 14.21 -17.99
N GLY A 320 -6.11 13.11 -18.31
CA GLY A 320 -7.39 12.76 -17.73
C GLY A 320 -7.32 11.34 -17.15
N THR A 321 -7.78 11.15 -15.93
CA THR A 321 -7.78 9.86 -15.23
C THR A 321 -9.15 9.56 -14.66
N VAL A 322 -9.62 8.34 -14.88
CA VAL A 322 -10.75 7.75 -14.15
C VAL A 322 -10.19 6.64 -13.29
N PHE A 323 -10.50 6.68 -12.01
CA PHE A 323 -10.00 5.75 -11.01
C PHE A 323 -11.15 5.16 -10.21
N ARG A 324 -11.12 3.85 -9.95
CA ARG A 324 -12.05 3.14 -9.08
C ARG A 324 -11.28 2.31 -8.07
N LEU A 325 -11.59 2.51 -6.81
CA LEU A 325 -11.12 1.68 -5.70
C LEU A 325 -12.33 1.00 -5.07
N GLU A 326 -12.20 -0.29 -4.82
CA GLU A 326 -13.11 -1.08 -3.99
C GLU A 326 -12.30 -1.72 -2.88
N ASN A 327 -12.82 -1.67 -1.68
CA ASN A 327 -12.24 -2.37 -0.53
C ASN A 327 -13.37 -3.11 0.19
N GLU A 328 -13.24 -4.43 0.26
CA GLU A 328 -14.14 -5.32 0.99
C GLU A 328 -13.37 -5.87 2.21
N SER A 329 -13.97 -5.77 3.38
CA SER A 329 -13.39 -6.28 4.61
C SER A 329 -14.42 -7.09 5.38
N GLU A 330 -14.15 -8.37 5.62
CA GLU A 330 -14.96 -9.25 6.44
C GLU A 330 -14.15 -9.67 7.67
N SER A 331 -14.77 -9.59 8.87
CA SER A 331 -14.07 -9.98 10.07
C SER A 331 -14.99 -10.56 11.14
N GLU A 332 -14.50 -11.57 11.84
CA GLU A 332 -15.03 -12.03 13.12
C GLU A 332 -13.92 -11.81 14.17
N LEU A 333 -14.15 -10.87 15.07
CA LEU A 333 -13.13 -10.35 15.96
C LEU A 333 -13.43 -10.67 17.42
N PHE A 334 -12.36 -10.84 18.18
CA PHE A 334 -12.45 -11.11 19.60
C PHE A 334 -11.62 -10.11 20.40
N TYR A 335 -12.31 -9.25 21.14
CA TYR A 335 -11.69 -8.30 22.03
C TYR A 335 -11.82 -8.76 23.48
N GLN A 336 -10.75 -8.61 24.23
CA GLN A 336 -10.75 -8.84 25.68
C GLN A 336 -10.61 -7.49 26.39
N TYR A 337 -11.56 -7.18 27.26
CA TYR A 337 -11.54 -5.93 28.02
C TYR A 337 -11.68 -6.15 29.51
N GLY A 338 -11.28 -5.19 30.30
CA GLY A 338 -11.28 -5.21 31.74
C GLY A 338 -9.90 -5.03 32.33
N THR A 339 -9.81 -5.18 33.64
CA THR A 339 -8.55 -5.01 34.38
C THR A 339 -8.29 -6.30 35.18
N PRO A 340 -7.23 -7.06 34.81
CA PRO A 340 -6.96 -8.32 35.47
C PRO A 340 -6.50 -8.12 36.93
N ASP A 341 -6.88 -9.02 37.80
CA ASP A 341 -6.33 -9.10 39.15
C ASP A 341 -4.90 -9.66 39.10
N ARG A 342 -3.99 -9.06 39.87
CA ARG A 342 -2.58 -9.41 39.79
C ARG A 342 -2.28 -10.82 40.33
N GLN A 343 -3.07 -11.34 41.27
CA GLN A 343 -2.82 -12.61 41.90
C GLN A 343 -3.51 -13.77 41.18
N THR A 344 -4.73 -13.52 40.71
CA THR A 344 -5.55 -14.56 40.08
C THR A 344 -5.55 -14.48 38.54
N GLY A 345 -5.20 -13.33 37.98
CA GLY A 345 -5.32 -13.05 36.53
C GLY A 345 -6.76 -12.84 36.05
N GLU A 346 -7.75 -13.06 36.92
CA GLU A 346 -9.17 -12.91 36.58
C GLU A 346 -9.58 -11.45 36.44
N GLY A 347 -10.67 -11.17 35.72
CA GLY A 347 -11.24 -9.82 35.55
C GLY A 347 -11.39 -9.39 34.13
N LEU A 348 -10.85 -10.15 33.19
CA LEU A 348 -11.07 -9.92 31.75
C LEU A 348 -12.43 -10.48 31.32
N LYS A 349 -13.00 -9.85 30.31
CA LYS A 349 -14.32 -10.16 29.77
C LYS A 349 -14.26 -10.20 28.25
N ALA A 350 -15.06 -11.09 27.68
CA ALA A 350 -15.19 -11.30 26.25
C ALA A 350 -15.97 -10.19 25.56
N TYR A 351 -15.58 -9.87 24.33
CA TYR A 351 -16.30 -8.98 23.43
C TYR A 351 -16.19 -9.53 22.00
N PRO A 352 -16.95 -10.59 21.64
CA PRO A 352 -17.01 -11.10 20.28
C PRO A 352 -17.88 -10.18 19.40
N SER A 353 -17.41 -9.92 18.19
CA SER A 353 -18.10 -9.08 17.23
C SER A 353 -17.77 -9.50 15.79
N GLN A 354 -18.61 -9.07 14.86
CA GLN A 354 -18.43 -9.27 13.43
C GLN A 354 -18.59 -7.91 12.75
N TYR A 355 -17.75 -7.65 11.76
CA TYR A 355 -17.84 -6.45 10.93
C TYR A 355 -17.72 -6.84 9.47
N ASP A 356 -18.59 -6.23 8.66
CA ASP A 356 -18.56 -6.33 7.21
C ASP A 356 -18.48 -4.88 6.69
N LEU A 357 -17.40 -4.52 5.99
CA LEU A 357 -17.15 -3.18 5.46
C LEU A 357 -16.97 -3.25 3.95
N ASP A 358 -17.81 -2.53 3.22
CA ASP A 358 -17.70 -2.32 1.79
C ASP A 358 -17.45 -0.85 1.50
N VAL A 359 -16.41 -0.56 0.74
CA VAL A 359 -16.05 0.80 0.30
C VAL A 359 -15.93 0.81 -1.21
N GLU A 360 -16.66 1.71 -1.86
CA GLU A 360 -16.49 2.00 -3.28
C GLU A 360 -16.17 3.47 -3.47
N GLN A 361 -15.06 3.76 -4.16
CA GLN A 361 -14.65 5.12 -4.47
C GLN A 361 -14.42 5.28 -5.97
N TRP A 362 -14.99 6.35 -6.53
CA TRP A 362 -14.75 6.80 -7.90
C TRP A 362 -14.11 8.16 -7.88
N VAL A 363 -13.05 8.35 -8.67
CA VAL A 363 -12.42 9.64 -8.88
C VAL A 363 -12.26 9.88 -10.37
N VAL A 364 -12.64 11.06 -10.81
CA VAL A 364 -12.34 11.60 -12.14
C VAL A 364 -11.47 12.82 -11.95
N ASP A 365 -10.25 12.77 -12.44
CA ASP A 365 -9.28 13.87 -12.36
C ASP A 365 -8.85 14.28 -13.76
N ALA A 366 -8.83 15.56 -14.03
CA ALA A 366 -8.37 16.09 -15.29
C ALA A 366 -7.58 17.37 -15.07
N TYR A 367 -6.39 17.45 -15.68
CA TYR A 367 -5.56 18.65 -15.61
C TYR A 367 -4.77 18.86 -16.88
N ALA A 368 -4.36 20.12 -17.08
CA ALA A 368 -3.42 20.51 -18.12
C ALA A 368 -2.29 21.33 -17.51
N THR A 369 -1.07 21.09 -17.98
CA THR A 369 0.13 21.83 -17.57
C THR A 369 0.84 22.36 -18.79
N GLY A 370 1.46 23.52 -18.68
CA GLY A 370 2.29 24.04 -19.77
C GLY A 370 2.77 25.46 -19.57
N PRO A 371 3.74 25.87 -20.40
CA PRO A 371 4.33 27.20 -20.33
C PRO A 371 3.43 28.25 -20.93
N PHE A 372 3.50 29.47 -20.40
CA PHE A 372 2.94 30.67 -21.03
C PHE A 372 3.86 31.88 -20.84
N GLN A 373 3.78 32.84 -21.74
CA GLN A 373 4.59 34.05 -21.68
C GLN A 373 3.79 35.19 -21.06
N LEU A 374 4.37 35.84 -20.03
CA LEU A 374 3.81 37.06 -19.47
C LEU A 374 4.93 37.99 -19.03
N ALA A 375 4.88 39.25 -19.42
CA ALA A 375 5.86 40.30 -19.12
C ALA A 375 7.32 39.85 -19.44
N ASP A 376 7.52 39.31 -20.63
CA ASP A 376 8.81 38.81 -21.16
C ASP A 376 9.45 37.68 -20.31
N ARG A 377 8.61 36.97 -19.56
CA ARG A 377 9.03 35.81 -18.76
C ARG A 377 8.18 34.58 -19.10
N THR A 378 8.83 33.44 -19.05
CA THR A 378 8.13 32.16 -19.13
C THR A 378 7.62 31.77 -17.74
N HIS A 379 6.35 31.42 -17.68
CA HIS A 379 5.67 30.90 -16.50
C HIS A 379 5.12 29.51 -16.80
N GLU A 380 5.01 28.69 -15.80
CA GLU A 380 4.31 27.40 -15.87
C GLU A 380 2.93 27.54 -15.22
N LEU A 381 1.94 26.94 -15.85
CA LEU A 381 0.57 26.94 -15.37
C LEU A 381 0.05 25.50 -15.24
N VAL A 382 -0.65 25.24 -14.15
CA VAL A 382 -1.44 24.02 -13.94
C VAL A 382 -2.90 24.43 -13.79
N LEU A 383 -3.76 23.82 -14.58
CA LEU A 383 -5.21 23.97 -14.48
C LEU A 383 -5.82 22.58 -14.38
N GLY A 384 -6.68 22.35 -13.40
CA GLY A 384 -7.29 21.04 -13.22
C GLY A 384 -8.61 21.11 -12.48
N ALA A 385 -9.33 19.99 -12.56
CA ALA A 385 -10.54 19.75 -11.80
C ALA A 385 -10.59 18.27 -11.46
N SER A 386 -11.08 17.98 -10.25
CA SER A 386 -11.30 16.63 -9.77
C SER A 386 -12.71 16.49 -9.24
N TRP A 387 -13.31 15.34 -9.47
CA TRP A 387 -14.58 14.92 -8.89
C TRP A 387 -14.40 13.57 -8.25
N SER A 388 -14.99 13.39 -7.06
CA SER A 388 -14.95 12.11 -6.37
C SER A 388 -16.30 11.78 -5.74
N ARG A 389 -16.57 10.47 -5.64
CA ARG A 389 -17.67 9.89 -4.90
C ARG A 389 -17.13 8.72 -4.10
N SER A 390 -17.48 8.67 -2.81
CA SER A 390 -17.21 7.53 -1.94
C SER A 390 -18.52 7.06 -1.34
N GLU A 391 -18.73 5.77 -1.37
CA GLU A 391 -19.81 5.07 -0.67
C GLU A 391 -19.19 4.07 0.29
N THR A 392 -19.69 4.07 1.52
CA THR A 392 -19.23 3.14 2.56
C THR A 392 -20.43 2.50 3.20
N VAL A 393 -20.45 1.18 3.24
CA VAL A 393 -21.43 0.39 4.00
C VAL A 393 -20.64 -0.34 5.07
N ASP A 394 -21.02 -0.12 6.33
CA ASP A 394 -20.37 -0.74 7.49
C ASP A 394 -21.46 -1.40 8.35
N GLU A 395 -21.41 -2.71 8.44
CA GLU A 395 -22.33 -3.50 9.25
C GLU A 395 -21.59 -4.12 10.44
N ALA A 396 -22.06 -3.81 11.65
CA ALA A 396 -21.53 -4.37 12.88
C ALA A 396 -22.55 -5.28 13.56
N ARG A 397 -22.11 -6.47 13.98
CA ARG A 397 -22.92 -7.42 14.73
C ARG A 397 -22.17 -7.83 15.99
N TYR A 398 -22.88 -7.83 17.10
CA TYR A 398 -22.29 -8.06 18.42
C TYR A 398 -22.77 -9.38 19.02
N GLY A 399 -21.82 -10.19 19.48
CA GLY A 399 -22.09 -11.52 20.01
C GLY A 399 -22.77 -11.53 21.37
N ARG A 400 -23.57 -12.56 21.64
CA ARG A 400 -24.26 -12.74 22.93
C ARG A 400 -23.32 -13.03 24.11
N GLY A 401 -22.04 -13.35 23.83
CA GLY A 401 -21.01 -13.61 24.83
C GLY A 401 -20.36 -12.37 25.43
N ILE A 402 -20.76 -11.16 25.03
CA ILE A 402 -20.23 -9.90 25.58
C ILE A 402 -20.42 -9.86 27.10
N GLY A 403 -19.32 -9.59 27.82
CA GLY A 403 -19.30 -9.53 29.27
C GLY A 403 -19.08 -10.86 29.98
N ASN A 404 -19.03 -11.98 29.27
CA ASN A 404 -18.69 -13.25 29.86
C ASN A 404 -17.25 -13.19 30.44
N PRO A 405 -17.05 -13.70 31.66
CA PRO A 405 -15.72 -13.74 32.22
C PRO A 405 -14.82 -14.70 31.44
N LEU A 406 -13.55 -14.33 31.34
CA LEU A 406 -12.51 -15.08 30.66
C LEU A 406 -11.51 -15.66 31.69
N PRO A 407 -10.80 -16.73 31.32
CA PRO A 407 -9.66 -17.19 32.11
C PRO A 407 -8.54 -16.13 32.11
N PRO A 408 -7.55 -16.27 33.04
CA PRO A 408 -6.35 -15.45 32.97
C PRO A 408 -5.68 -15.51 31.61
N LEU A 409 -5.10 -14.38 31.14
CA LEU A 409 -4.38 -14.33 29.84
C LEU A 409 -3.24 -15.34 29.73
N THR A 410 -2.65 -15.73 30.87
CA THR A 410 -1.60 -16.76 30.91
C THR A 410 -2.12 -18.18 30.65
N GLU A 411 -3.42 -18.36 30.71
CA GLU A 411 -4.13 -19.64 30.47
C GLU A 411 -5.00 -19.56 29.21
N TRP A 412 -4.97 -18.40 28.52
CA TRP A 412 -5.72 -18.19 27.31
C TRP A 412 -5.04 -18.87 26.10
N ASP A 413 -5.73 -19.81 25.49
CA ASP A 413 -5.26 -20.64 24.38
C ASP A 413 -6.00 -20.38 23.05
N GLY A 414 -6.93 -19.40 23.03
CA GLY A 414 -7.65 -18.98 21.82
C GLY A 414 -9.18 -19.23 21.85
#